data_5b6173e56db63da12576ae959a5d3a7b
#
_entry.id   5b6173e56db63da12576ae959a5d3a7b
#
_cell.length_a   1.000
_cell.length_b   1.000
_cell.length_c   1.000
_cell.angle_alpha   90.00
_cell.angle_beta   90.00
_cell.angle_gamma   90.00
#
_symmetry.space_group_name_H-M   'P 1'
#
loop_
_entity.id
_entity.type
_entity.pdbx_description
1 polymer ?
#
loop_
_entity_poly.entity_id
_entity_poly.type
_entity_poly.pdbx_seq_one_letter_code
_entity_poly.pdbx_strand_id
1 'polypeptide(L)'
;MKRIISAGLCTAFILSLAGCARQDTTPSLTAADTTDTQMGRWVESRVDLGGEQLISYPTQLADGTIVLYTGKVGEDSIEDYTRRTSTDGTNWTSEPAAFDVGDAMVTWILVAPDGEQALITYDGENAGLVLQAPDGTKTVVEDDTVK
;
A
#
# COMPACT_ATOMS: atom_id res chain seq x y z
N MET A 1 -16.75 67.46 -18.60
CA MET A 1 -16.13 66.60 -19.58
C MET A 1 -15.63 65.32 -18.90
N LYS A 2 -16.14 64.21 -19.39
CA LYS A 2 -15.60 62.80 -19.25
C LYS A 2 -15.72 62.13 -17.89
N ARG A 3 -16.85 61.52 -17.73
CA ARG A 3 -17.02 60.29 -16.94
C ARG A 3 -17.34 59.18 -17.93
N ILE A 4 -16.43 58.27 -18.18
CA ILE A 4 -16.60 56.94 -18.73
C ILE A 4 -15.24 56.28 -18.54
N ILE A 5 -15.12 55.28 -17.67
CA ILE A 5 -14.27 54.10 -17.62
C ILE A 5 -14.36 53.61 -16.18
N SER A 6 -15.36 52.81 -15.88
CA SER A 6 -15.31 51.92 -14.70
C SER A 6 -16.45 50.91 -14.70
N ALA A 7 -16.78 50.36 -15.85
CA ALA A 7 -17.80 49.30 -15.94
C ALA A 7 -17.32 48.00 -16.62
N GLY A 8 -16.01 47.90 -16.94
CA GLY A 8 -15.50 46.79 -17.69
C GLY A 8 -14.69 45.73 -16.92
N LEU A 9 -14.42 45.95 -15.62
CA LEU A 9 -13.47 45.11 -14.89
C LEU A 9 -14.13 44.15 -13.89
N CYS A 10 -15.42 44.24 -13.66
CA CYS A 10 -16.12 43.35 -12.71
C CYS A 10 -16.76 42.09 -13.34
N THR A 11 -16.85 42.02 -14.65
CA THR A 11 -17.51 40.87 -15.33
C THR A 11 -16.58 39.72 -15.64
N ALA A 12 -15.25 39.91 -15.56
CA ALA A 12 -14.26 38.86 -15.84
C ALA A 12 -13.94 37.96 -14.64
N PHE A 13 -14.32 38.37 -13.42
CA PHE A 13 -13.97 37.63 -12.19
C PHE A 13 -15.05 36.63 -11.73
N ILE A 14 -16.24 36.64 -12.32
CA ILE A 14 -17.35 35.78 -11.89
C ILE A 14 -17.37 34.44 -12.67
N LEU A 15 -16.66 34.34 -13.78
CA LEU A 15 -16.61 33.10 -14.62
C LEU A 15 -15.55 32.10 -14.20
N SER A 16 -14.67 32.42 -13.25
CA SER A 16 -13.61 31.49 -12.79
C SER A 16 -13.95 30.69 -11.53
N LEU A 17 -15.14 30.89 -10.93
CA LEU A 17 -15.57 30.15 -9.75
C LEU A 17 -16.59 29.03 -10.01
N ALA A 18 -16.97 28.81 -11.26
CA ALA A 18 -17.92 27.75 -11.63
C ALA A 18 -17.24 26.41 -12.00
N GLY A 19 -15.92 26.28 -11.79
CA GLY A 19 -15.14 25.11 -12.21
C GLY A 19 -14.90 24.04 -11.16
N CYS A 20 -15.44 24.17 -9.94
CA CYS A 20 -15.31 23.15 -8.89
C CYS A 20 -16.66 22.53 -8.51
N ALA A 21 -17.49 22.21 -9.50
CA ALA A 21 -18.54 21.24 -9.29
C ALA A 21 -17.85 19.85 -9.29
N ARG A 22 -17.64 19.32 -8.10
CA ARG A 22 -17.22 17.94 -7.87
C ARG A 22 -18.29 17.04 -8.45
N GLN A 23 -18.12 16.59 -9.69
CA GLN A 23 -18.88 15.47 -10.21
C GLN A 23 -18.35 14.23 -9.50
N ASP A 24 -19.12 13.71 -8.55
CA ASP A 24 -19.00 12.34 -8.06
C ASP A 24 -19.44 11.38 -9.19
N THR A 25 -18.65 11.31 -10.23
CA THR A 25 -18.71 10.20 -11.17
C THR A 25 -17.74 9.16 -10.62
N THR A 26 -18.28 8.18 -9.90
CA THR A 26 -17.60 6.91 -9.68
C THR A 26 -17.18 6.40 -11.04
N PRO A 27 -15.89 6.34 -11.40
CA PRO A 27 -15.49 5.78 -12.67
C PRO A 27 -15.83 4.30 -12.64
N SER A 28 -16.82 3.91 -13.44
CA SER A 28 -17.02 2.51 -13.78
C SER A 28 -15.77 2.09 -14.55
N LEU A 29 -14.92 1.25 -13.93
CA LEU A 29 -13.75 0.67 -14.57
C LEU A 29 -14.20 -0.30 -15.65
N THR A 30 -14.49 0.24 -16.82
CA THR A 30 -14.56 -0.56 -18.04
C THR A 30 -13.14 -0.95 -18.41
N ALA A 31 -12.93 -2.20 -18.79
CA ALA A 31 -11.62 -2.78 -19.12
C ALA A 31 -10.70 -1.79 -19.85
N ALA A 32 -9.49 -1.62 -19.32
CA ALA A 32 -8.52 -0.67 -19.81
C ALA A 32 -8.25 -0.86 -21.31
N ASP A 33 -8.45 0.20 -22.06
CA ASP A 33 -7.94 0.32 -23.42
C ASP A 33 -6.40 0.37 -23.37
N THR A 34 -5.77 -0.71 -23.81
CA THR A 34 -4.31 -0.95 -23.68
C THR A 34 -3.49 -0.23 -24.74
N THR A 35 -4.03 0.79 -25.41
CA THR A 35 -3.35 1.47 -26.54
C THR A 35 -2.69 2.79 -26.20
N ASP A 36 -2.72 3.26 -24.95
CA ASP A 36 -2.04 4.51 -24.56
C ASP A 36 -0.70 4.25 -23.85
N THR A 37 0.34 4.05 -24.65
CA THR A 37 1.71 3.73 -24.20
C THR A 37 2.56 4.95 -23.84
N GLN A 38 2.01 6.15 -23.67
CA GLN A 38 2.84 7.36 -23.53
C GLN A 38 2.75 8.14 -22.24
N MET A 39 1.87 7.81 -21.34
CA MET A 39 1.90 8.38 -19.99
C MET A 39 1.42 7.33 -18.99
N GLY A 40 2.25 7.03 -17.99
CA GLY A 40 1.86 6.15 -16.91
C GLY A 40 0.51 6.60 -16.33
N ARG A 41 -0.52 5.83 -16.55
CA ARG A 41 -1.86 6.08 -16.02
C ARG A 41 -1.94 5.48 -14.63
N TRP A 42 -2.24 6.30 -13.65
CA TRP A 42 -2.57 5.80 -12.33
C TRP A 42 -3.91 5.07 -12.39
N VAL A 43 -3.91 3.82 -11.97
CA VAL A 43 -5.11 3.01 -11.81
C VAL A 43 -5.32 2.80 -10.32
N GLU A 44 -6.44 3.26 -9.79
CA GLU A 44 -6.84 2.93 -8.43
C GLU A 44 -7.42 1.52 -8.42
N SER A 45 -6.86 0.63 -7.60
CA SER A 45 -7.44 -0.66 -7.32
C SER A 45 -7.70 -0.79 -5.82
N ARG A 46 -8.74 -1.55 -5.46
CA ARG A 46 -9.08 -1.83 -4.06
C ARG A 46 -8.87 -3.30 -3.79
N VAL A 47 -8.19 -3.59 -2.70
CA VAL A 47 -8.01 -4.94 -2.19
C VAL A 47 -9.00 -5.13 -1.06
N ASP A 48 -9.84 -6.16 -1.14
CA ASP A 48 -10.66 -6.56 0.00
C ASP A 48 -9.80 -7.36 0.97
N LEU A 49 -9.58 -6.80 2.15
CA LEU A 49 -8.76 -7.40 3.19
C LEU A 49 -9.56 -8.33 4.10
N GLY A 50 -10.90 -8.44 3.93
CA GLY A 50 -11.73 -9.34 4.73
C GLY A 50 -11.72 -9.03 6.24
N GLY A 51 -11.43 -7.79 6.63
CA GLY A 51 -11.30 -7.37 8.04
C GLY A 51 -9.90 -7.55 8.63
N GLU A 52 -8.93 -8.07 7.86
CA GLU A 52 -7.51 -8.09 8.26
C GLU A 52 -6.87 -6.69 8.11
N GLN A 53 -5.77 -6.47 8.81
CA GLN A 53 -4.98 -5.24 8.70
C GLN A 53 -3.74 -5.46 7.84
N LEU A 54 -3.34 -4.43 7.12
CA LEU A 54 -2.05 -4.43 6.43
C LEU A 54 -0.91 -4.43 7.43
N ILE A 55 0.03 -5.33 7.23
CA ILE A 55 1.30 -5.43 7.97
C ILE A 55 2.52 -5.30 7.06
N SER A 56 2.31 -4.96 5.80
CA SER A 56 3.36 -4.60 4.85
C SER A 56 2.87 -3.54 3.88
N TYR A 57 3.79 -2.87 3.19
CA TYR A 57 3.45 -2.14 1.98
C TYR A 57 3.33 -3.11 0.79
N PRO A 58 2.44 -2.82 -0.21
CA PRO A 58 2.48 -3.53 -1.47
C PRO A 58 3.85 -3.32 -2.13
N THR A 59 4.52 -4.41 -2.46
CA THR A 59 5.85 -4.39 -3.08
C THR A 59 5.83 -5.19 -4.37
N GLN A 60 6.41 -4.63 -5.44
CA GLN A 60 6.60 -5.37 -6.68
C GLN A 60 7.93 -6.10 -6.64
N LEU A 61 7.86 -7.42 -6.81
CA LEU A 61 9.02 -8.30 -6.93
C LEU A 61 9.68 -8.17 -8.31
N ALA A 62 10.88 -8.68 -8.43
CA ALA A 62 11.66 -8.63 -9.67
C ALA A 62 10.99 -9.36 -10.85
N ASP A 63 10.12 -10.34 -10.57
CA ASP A 63 9.32 -11.06 -11.58
C ASP A 63 8.04 -10.32 -12.00
N GLY A 64 7.78 -9.14 -11.43
CA GLY A 64 6.59 -8.33 -11.68
C GLY A 64 5.41 -8.64 -10.76
N THR A 65 5.49 -9.68 -9.94
CA THR A 65 4.45 -10.02 -8.95
C THR A 65 4.37 -8.93 -7.88
N ILE A 66 3.17 -8.47 -7.58
CA ILE A 66 2.92 -7.57 -6.43
C ILE A 66 2.58 -8.45 -5.23
N VAL A 67 3.24 -8.22 -4.12
CA VAL A 67 3.00 -8.92 -2.86
C VAL A 67 2.63 -7.93 -1.76
N LEU A 68 1.73 -8.33 -0.89
CA LEU A 68 1.45 -7.67 0.37
C LEU A 68 1.08 -8.71 1.43
N TYR A 69 1.25 -8.32 2.69
CA TYR A 69 0.90 -9.15 3.84
C TYR A 69 -0.14 -8.46 4.69
N THR A 70 -1.05 -9.28 5.21
CA THR A 70 -2.09 -8.87 6.13
C THR A 70 -2.09 -9.80 7.34
N GLY A 71 -2.66 -9.35 8.43
CA GLY A 71 -2.83 -10.14 9.63
C GLY A 71 -4.14 -9.80 10.31
N LYS A 72 -4.73 -10.76 10.98
CA LYS A 72 -5.92 -10.58 11.80
C LYS A 72 -5.50 -10.09 13.17
N VAL A 73 -6.00 -8.93 13.56
CA VAL A 73 -5.71 -8.37 14.88
C VAL A 73 -6.58 -9.06 15.91
N GLY A 74 -5.96 -9.77 16.85
CA GLY A 74 -6.56 -10.30 18.06
C GLY A 74 -6.60 -9.25 19.18
N GLU A 75 -6.84 -9.68 20.41
CA GLU A 75 -6.89 -8.78 21.57
C GLU A 75 -5.50 -8.22 21.91
N ASP A 76 -4.47 -9.06 21.91
CA ASP A 76 -3.10 -8.70 22.27
C ASP A 76 -2.05 -9.15 21.22
N SER A 77 -2.49 -9.65 20.07
CA SER A 77 -1.61 -10.24 19.07
C SER A 77 -2.10 -9.99 17.65
N ILE A 78 -1.21 -10.19 16.68
CA ILE A 78 -1.58 -10.35 15.27
C ILE A 78 -1.49 -11.83 14.95
N GLU A 79 -2.57 -12.36 14.43
CA GLU A 79 -2.75 -13.77 14.13
C GLU A 79 -3.11 -13.96 12.65
N ASP A 80 -3.14 -15.22 12.21
CA ASP A 80 -3.66 -15.60 10.89
C ASP A 80 -3.05 -14.74 9.75
N TYR A 81 -1.74 -14.73 9.67
CA TYR A 81 -1.04 -13.99 8.62
C TYR A 81 -1.42 -14.51 7.23
N THR A 82 -1.69 -13.59 6.33
CA THR A 82 -2.06 -13.90 4.94
C THR A 82 -1.10 -13.20 3.99
N ARG A 83 -0.52 -13.97 3.07
CA ARG A 83 0.20 -13.45 1.92
C ARG A 83 -0.76 -13.27 0.76
N ARG A 84 -0.76 -12.08 0.17
CA ARG A 84 -1.59 -11.77 -1.00
C ARG A 84 -0.70 -11.41 -2.17
N THR A 85 -0.99 -11.97 -3.34
CA THR A 85 -0.22 -11.74 -4.56
C THR A 85 -1.11 -11.35 -5.73
N SER A 86 -0.58 -10.54 -6.61
CA SER A 86 -1.23 -10.13 -7.85
C SER A 86 -0.18 -9.84 -8.92
N THR A 87 -0.51 -10.08 -10.18
CA THR A 87 0.32 -9.67 -11.33
C THR A 87 -0.20 -8.42 -12.02
N ASP A 88 -1.40 -7.96 -11.68
CA ASP A 88 -2.08 -6.84 -12.33
C ASP A 88 -2.59 -5.78 -11.35
N GLY A 89 -2.40 -6.01 -10.04
CA GLY A 89 -2.87 -5.13 -8.98
C GLY A 89 -4.40 -5.15 -8.77
N THR A 90 -5.13 -5.97 -9.52
CA THR A 90 -6.60 -6.02 -9.48
C THR A 90 -7.10 -7.38 -9.01
N ASN A 91 -6.54 -8.45 -9.57
CA ASN A 91 -6.88 -9.82 -9.21
C ASN A 91 -5.88 -10.34 -8.19
N TRP A 92 -6.35 -10.66 -6.99
CA TRP A 92 -5.52 -11.05 -5.87
C TRP A 92 -5.75 -12.50 -5.49
N THR A 93 -4.66 -13.23 -5.28
CA THR A 93 -4.65 -14.56 -4.69
C THR A 93 -4.20 -14.44 -3.24
N SER A 94 -4.81 -15.20 -2.35
CA SER A 94 -4.50 -15.20 -0.92
C SER A 94 -4.10 -16.59 -0.47
N GLU A 95 -3.05 -16.66 0.33
CA GLU A 95 -2.56 -17.90 0.94
C GLU A 95 -2.12 -17.63 2.40
N PRO A 96 -2.28 -18.58 3.31
CA PRO A 96 -1.75 -18.44 4.65
C PRO A 96 -0.24 -18.19 4.61
N ALA A 97 0.24 -17.28 5.46
CA ALA A 97 1.66 -17.05 5.69
C ALA A 97 2.01 -17.47 7.12
N ALA A 98 3.16 -18.09 7.29
CA ALA A 98 3.68 -18.47 8.58
C ALA A 98 5.10 -17.93 8.75
N PHE A 99 5.35 -17.33 9.91
CA PHE A 99 6.66 -16.81 10.30
C PHE A 99 7.11 -17.56 11.55
N ASP A 100 8.25 -18.21 11.46
CA ASP A 100 8.86 -18.88 12.60
C ASP A 100 9.76 -17.86 13.31
N VAL A 101 9.19 -17.11 14.22
CA VAL A 101 9.83 -16.06 15.02
C VAL A 101 9.78 -16.37 16.53
N GLY A 102 9.62 -17.66 16.88
CA GLY A 102 9.45 -18.11 18.27
C GLY A 102 8.13 -17.60 18.85
N ASP A 103 8.17 -17.11 20.10
CA ASP A 103 6.99 -16.60 20.81
C ASP A 103 6.64 -15.16 20.43
N ALA A 104 7.46 -14.50 19.58
CA ALA A 104 7.21 -13.14 19.14
C ALA A 104 6.13 -13.10 18.03
N MET A 105 5.39 -12.00 17.95
CA MET A 105 4.52 -11.71 16.82
C MET A 105 5.24 -10.86 15.77
N VAL A 106 4.88 -11.01 14.50
CA VAL A 106 5.33 -10.11 13.44
C VAL A 106 4.38 -8.92 13.37
N THR A 107 4.89 -7.73 13.65
CA THR A 107 4.10 -6.49 13.65
C THR A 107 4.16 -5.77 12.32
N TRP A 108 5.26 -5.91 11.57
CA TRP A 108 5.43 -5.31 10.26
C TRP A 108 6.42 -6.09 9.40
N ILE A 109 6.22 -6.06 8.09
CA ILE A 109 7.06 -6.73 7.11
C ILE A 109 7.51 -5.72 6.06
N LEU A 110 8.81 -5.64 5.84
CA LEU A 110 9.40 -4.99 4.67
C LEU A 110 9.81 -6.08 3.69
N VAL A 111 9.43 -5.92 2.43
CA VAL A 111 9.76 -6.88 1.37
C VAL A 111 10.67 -6.20 0.36
N ALA A 112 11.78 -6.81 0.05
CA ALA A 112 12.68 -6.37 -1.01
C ALA A 112 12.25 -6.94 -2.38
N PRO A 113 12.65 -6.31 -3.51
CA PRO A 113 12.26 -6.79 -4.85
C PRO A 113 12.74 -8.20 -5.20
N ASP A 114 13.79 -8.70 -4.58
CA ASP A 114 14.29 -10.08 -4.71
C ASP A 114 13.54 -11.09 -3.83
N GLY A 115 12.58 -10.60 -3.01
CA GLY A 115 11.77 -11.42 -2.12
C GLY A 115 12.34 -11.60 -0.72
N GLU A 116 13.51 -11.02 -0.40
CA GLU A 116 13.99 -10.97 0.98
C GLU A 116 13.01 -10.17 1.85
N GLN A 117 12.84 -10.59 3.09
CA GLN A 117 11.91 -10.00 4.04
C GLN A 117 12.65 -9.53 5.30
N ALA A 118 12.31 -8.34 5.77
CA ALA A 118 12.69 -7.89 7.10
C ALA A 118 11.44 -7.87 7.98
N LEU A 119 11.39 -8.77 8.95
CA LEU A 119 10.30 -8.97 9.88
C LEU A 119 10.56 -8.16 11.14
N ILE A 120 9.71 -7.18 11.42
CA ILE A 120 9.74 -6.47 12.69
C ILE A 120 8.86 -7.26 13.65
N THR A 121 9.45 -7.71 14.74
CA THR A 121 8.83 -8.59 15.71
C THR A 121 8.66 -7.91 17.06
N TYR A 122 7.73 -8.42 17.87
CA TYR A 122 7.50 -7.98 19.24
C TYR A 122 7.12 -9.16 20.13
N ASP A 123 7.78 -9.33 21.27
CA ASP A 123 7.56 -10.43 22.20
C ASP A 123 6.76 -10.04 23.46
N GLY A 124 6.20 -8.82 23.47
CA GLY A 124 5.50 -8.25 24.63
C GLY A 124 6.35 -7.26 25.44
N GLU A 125 7.67 -7.32 25.31
CA GLU A 125 8.61 -6.44 26.00
C GLU A 125 9.57 -5.75 25.03
N ASN A 126 10.08 -6.48 24.05
CA ASN A 126 11.14 -6.02 23.16
C ASN A 126 10.70 -6.10 21.69
N ALA A 127 11.15 -5.10 20.91
CA ALA A 127 11.10 -5.18 19.46
C ALA A 127 12.34 -5.90 18.94
N GLY A 128 12.15 -6.72 17.92
CA GLY A 128 13.23 -7.46 17.25
C GLY A 128 13.18 -7.27 15.74
N LEU A 129 14.25 -7.67 15.07
CA LEU A 129 14.36 -7.69 13.61
C LEU A 129 14.91 -9.04 13.16
N VAL A 130 14.17 -9.69 12.26
CA VAL A 130 14.57 -10.94 11.63
C VAL A 130 14.63 -10.73 10.12
N LEU A 131 15.76 -10.98 9.50
CA LEU A 131 15.88 -11.06 8.05
C LEU A 131 15.58 -12.49 7.60
N GLN A 132 14.73 -12.64 6.62
CA GLN A 132 14.37 -13.93 6.03
C GLN A 132 14.58 -13.88 4.52
N ALA A 133 15.49 -14.72 4.03
CA ALA A 133 15.72 -14.88 2.61
C ALA A 133 14.57 -15.67 1.94
N PRO A 134 14.39 -15.58 0.60
CA PRO A 134 13.35 -16.32 -0.12
C PRO A 134 13.40 -17.84 0.05
N ASP A 135 14.57 -18.40 0.33
CA ASP A 135 14.77 -19.83 0.60
C ASP A 135 14.40 -20.24 2.04
N GLY A 136 13.97 -19.27 2.87
CA GLY A 136 13.61 -19.49 4.26
C GLY A 136 14.78 -19.35 5.24
N THR A 137 16.01 -19.09 4.78
CA THR A 137 17.15 -18.82 5.65
C THR A 137 16.90 -17.56 6.45
N LYS A 138 17.18 -17.60 7.76
CA LYS A 138 16.92 -16.51 8.69
C LYS A 138 18.19 -16.01 9.35
N THR A 139 18.20 -14.70 9.61
CA THR A 139 19.22 -14.03 10.41
C THR A 139 18.54 -13.11 11.41
N VAL A 140 18.71 -13.38 12.69
CA VAL A 140 18.27 -12.47 13.76
C VAL A 140 19.29 -11.34 13.86
N VAL A 141 18.80 -10.11 13.77
CA VAL A 141 19.65 -8.93 13.95
C VAL A 141 19.66 -8.59 15.45
N GLU A 142 20.76 -8.89 16.11
CA GLU A 142 20.96 -8.50 17.50
C GLU A 142 21.50 -7.07 17.55
N ASP A 143 20.81 -6.20 18.29
CA ASP A 143 21.29 -4.83 18.52
C ASP A 143 22.21 -4.80 19.76
N ASP A 144 23.51 -4.90 19.54
CA ASP A 144 24.53 -4.79 20.59
C ASP A 144 24.69 -3.35 21.15
N THR A 145 23.89 -2.38 20.64
CA THR A 145 24.05 -0.95 20.96
C THR A 145 23.20 -0.47 22.12
N VAL A 146 22.25 -1.26 22.60
CA VAL A 146 21.43 -0.92 23.78
C VAL A 146 22.07 -1.56 25.03
N LYS A 147 23.03 -0.88 25.65
CA LYS A 147 23.52 -1.14 27.00
C LYS A 147 23.23 0.04 27.89
#